data_c9f1006082ae98b7f32e9d7f2a042d94
#
_entry.id   c9f1006082ae98b7f32e9d7f2a042d94
#
_cell.length_a   1.000
_cell.length_b   1.000
_cell.length_c   1.000
_cell.angle_alpha   90.00
_cell.angle_beta   90.00
_cell.angle_gamma   90.00
#
_symmetry.space_group_name_H-M   'P 1'
#
loop_
_entity.id
_entity.type
_entity.pdbx_description
1 polymer ?
#
loop_
_entity_poly.entity_id
_entity_poly.type
_entity_poly.pdbx_seq_one_letter_code
_entity_poly.pdbx_strand_id
1 'polypeptide(L)'
;MRKTGFIAIVGLANAGKSTLLNALIKQKVSIVSPKPQTTRDSIMGIWTDDDSQIVFVDTPGYLKSKNALGDYMLNSIDTAVQDVDCILVVVDGHDGIDDKEIAQINKYAKYNCPIVVAVTKTDISQPEKLMPNLAKLNEIAHIKEVFCVSAKRNRGVEELKQALKKYLTGDVMYFEEDDVTDKSQRYLVCEIIREKVLLSCEKEIPHGIGVAINKMAYEGSAWDIDATIIIEKASHKPIILGKHGAMIKAIGTHARESIEKMLDQRVFLTLWVKVKEDWRNSQYILNELGYTNRK
;
A
#
# COMPACT_ATOMS: atom_id res chain seq x y z
N MET A 1 9.06 12.32 -27.69
CA MET A 1 7.80 11.56 -27.49
C MET A 1 7.70 11.27 -26.00
N ARG A 2 6.62 11.66 -25.36
CA ARG A 2 6.35 11.31 -23.96
C ARG A 2 6.17 9.79 -23.85
N LYS A 3 6.64 9.19 -22.75
CA LYS A 3 6.48 7.76 -22.48
C LYS A 3 5.55 7.58 -21.30
N THR A 4 4.54 6.76 -21.46
CA THR A 4 3.56 6.51 -20.40
C THR A 4 3.31 5.03 -20.22
N GLY A 5 2.91 4.62 -19.01
CA GLY A 5 2.53 3.23 -18.81
C GLY A 5 2.27 2.87 -17.36
N PHE A 6 1.82 1.64 -17.17
CA PHE A 6 1.44 1.08 -15.89
C PHE A 6 2.48 0.08 -15.39
N ILE A 7 2.82 0.17 -14.11
CA ILE A 7 3.75 -0.75 -13.44
C ILE A 7 3.09 -1.31 -12.19
N ALA A 8 2.82 -2.61 -12.18
CA ALA A 8 2.29 -3.28 -10.99
C ALA A 8 3.40 -3.51 -9.97
N ILE A 9 3.20 -3.07 -8.73
CA ILE A 9 4.09 -3.35 -7.59
C ILE A 9 3.52 -4.52 -6.80
N VAL A 10 4.21 -5.65 -6.84
CA VAL A 10 3.78 -6.90 -6.20
C VAL A 10 4.86 -7.44 -5.26
N GLY A 11 4.50 -8.36 -4.37
CA GLY A 11 5.45 -8.98 -3.43
C GLY A 11 4.76 -9.48 -2.17
N LEU A 12 5.49 -10.18 -1.31
CA LEU A 12 4.97 -10.68 -0.04
C LEU A 12 4.54 -9.54 0.90
N ALA A 13 3.78 -9.89 1.93
CA ALA A 13 3.46 -8.92 2.99
C ALA A 13 4.76 -8.42 3.65
N ASN A 14 4.80 -7.13 3.98
CA ASN A 14 5.95 -6.46 4.61
C ASN A 14 7.25 -6.38 3.77
N ALA A 15 7.24 -6.76 2.51
CA ALA A 15 8.38 -6.58 1.60
C ALA A 15 8.74 -5.11 1.29
N GLY A 16 7.93 -4.14 1.74
CA GLY A 16 8.22 -2.71 1.58
C GLY A 16 7.58 -2.05 0.35
N LYS A 17 6.58 -2.68 -0.29
CA LYS A 17 5.88 -2.18 -1.49
C LYS A 17 5.38 -0.74 -1.35
N SER A 18 4.51 -0.48 -0.38
CA SER A 18 3.93 0.84 -0.13
C SER A 18 4.97 1.88 0.28
N THR A 19 6.03 1.46 0.99
CA THR A 19 7.16 2.35 1.31
C THR A 19 7.93 2.73 0.06
N LEU A 20 8.14 1.77 -0.84
CA LEU A 20 8.81 2.00 -2.13
C LEU A 20 7.94 2.89 -3.03
N LEU A 21 6.64 2.63 -3.13
CA LEU A 21 5.71 3.49 -3.88
C LEU A 21 5.80 4.95 -3.42
N ASN A 22 5.65 5.20 -2.11
CA ASN A 22 5.74 6.56 -1.56
C ASN A 22 7.10 7.23 -1.86
N ALA A 23 8.19 6.46 -1.87
CA ALA A 23 9.52 6.97 -2.21
C ALA A 23 9.66 7.29 -3.71
N LEU A 24 9.12 6.45 -4.60
CA LEU A 24 9.11 6.66 -6.05
C LEU A 24 8.37 7.94 -6.44
N ILE A 25 7.21 8.18 -5.79
CA ILE A 25 6.36 9.36 -6.06
C ILE A 25 6.84 10.60 -5.29
N LYS A 26 7.63 10.42 -4.22
CA LYS A 26 8.05 11.47 -3.24
C LYS A 26 6.87 12.08 -2.47
N GLN A 27 5.74 11.37 -2.40
CA GLN A 27 4.56 11.75 -1.63
C GLN A 27 3.95 10.53 -0.94
N LYS A 28 3.22 10.76 0.15
CA LYS A 28 2.56 9.69 0.90
C LYS A 28 1.14 9.44 0.36
N VAL A 29 1.00 8.49 -0.55
CA VAL A 29 -0.30 8.04 -1.10
C VAL A 29 -0.76 6.70 -0.54
N SER A 30 0.16 5.86 -0.09
CA SER A 30 -0.15 4.58 0.52
C SER A 30 0.29 4.57 1.99
N ILE A 31 -0.50 3.93 2.85
CA ILE A 31 -0.18 3.80 4.27
C ILE A 31 0.91 2.76 4.50
N VAL A 32 1.68 2.95 5.56
CA VAL A 32 2.81 2.09 5.89
C VAL A 32 2.70 1.60 7.33
N SER A 33 2.75 0.30 7.55
CA SER A 33 2.87 -0.27 8.89
C SER A 33 3.65 -1.60 8.84
N PRO A 34 4.24 -2.03 9.97
CA PRO A 34 4.90 -3.34 10.06
C PRO A 34 3.90 -4.51 10.13
N LYS A 35 2.60 -4.22 10.15
CA LYS A 35 1.55 -5.23 10.27
C LYS A 35 1.21 -5.82 8.90
N PRO A 36 1.01 -7.14 8.77
CA PRO A 36 0.51 -7.71 7.54
C PRO A 36 -0.91 -7.18 7.21
N GLN A 37 -1.28 -7.20 5.93
CA GLN A 37 -2.55 -6.65 5.43
C GLN A 37 -2.71 -5.13 5.65
N THR A 38 -1.59 -4.38 5.61
CA THR A 38 -1.61 -2.93 5.66
C THR A 38 -2.30 -2.36 4.43
N THR A 39 -1.86 -2.71 3.23
CA THR A 39 -2.56 -2.40 1.98
C THR A 39 -3.63 -3.46 1.73
N ARG A 40 -4.86 -3.05 1.48
CA ARG A 40 -6.01 -3.94 1.24
C ARG A 40 -6.65 -3.76 -0.13
N ASP A 41 -6.50 -2.60 -0.71
CA ASP A 41 -6.96 -2.26 -2.05
C ASP A 41 -5.78 -1.87 -2.92
N SER A 42 -5.92 -1.98 -4.24
CA SER A 42 -4.93 -1.45 -5.16
C SER A 42 -5.01 0.08 -5.16
N ILE A 43 -3.84 0.72 -5.06
CA ILE A 43 -3.70 2.17 -5.04
C ILE A 43 -2.81 2.56 -6.22
N MET A 44 -3.31 3.43 -7.07
CA MET A 44 -2.47 4.03 -8.10
C MET A 44 -1.70 5.19 -7.51
N GLY A 45 -0.38 5.16 -7.75
CA GLY A 45 0.49 6.27 -7.49
C GLY A 45 1.06 6.79 -8.79
N ILE A 46 0.85 8.06 -9.06
CA ILE A 46 1.18 8.70 -10.34
C ILE A 46 2.45 9.51 -10.17
N TRP A 47 3.41 9.28 -11.03
CA TRP A 47 4.61 10.09 -11.11
C TRP A 47 4.77 10.61 -12.53
N THR A 48 4.87 11.93 -12.65
CA THR A 48 4.98 12.63 -13.94
C THR A 48 6.23 13.48 -13.95
N ASP A 49 6.93 13.50 -15.08
CA ASP A 49 7.95 14.49 -15.42
C ASP A 49 7.77 14.99 -16.86
N ASP A 50 8.71 15.79 -17.35
CA ASP A 50 8.63 16.41 -18.69
C ASP A 50 8.47 15.39 -19.82
N ASP A 51 9.05 14.19 -19.66
CA ASP A 51 9.16 13.16 -20.69
C ASP A 51 8.29 11.92 -20.43
N SER A 52 7.78 11.73 -19.22
CA SER A 52 7.15 10.46 -18.86
C SER A 52 6.06 10.57 -17.81
N GLN A 53 5.11 9.65 -17.85
CA GLN A 53 4.18 9.41 -16.75
C GLN A 53 4.18 7.91 -16.40
N ILE A 54 4.53 7.59 -15.17
CA ILE A 54 4.47 6.22 -14.64
C ILE A 54 3.30 6.12 -13.68
N VAL A 55 2.38 5.21 -13.96
CA VAL A 55 1.30 4.85 -13.04
C VAL A 55 1.70 3.57 -12.31
N PHE A 56 2.14 3.72 -11.08
CA PHE A 56 2.44 2.58 -10.21
C PHE A 56 1.16 2.05 -9.57
N VAL A 57 0.92 0.76 -9.64
CA VAL A 57 -0.22 0.11 -8.99
C VAL A 57 0.29 -0.68 -7.78
N ASP A 58 0.22 -0.07 -6.57
CA ASP A 58 0.56 -0.75 -5.30
C ASP A 58 -0.52 -1.77 -4.97
N THR A 59 -0.13 -3.00 -4.71
CA THR A 59 -1.06 -4.09 -4.45
C THR A 59 -0.98 -4.56 -2.99
N PRO A 60 -2.05 -5.19 -2.47
CA PRO A 60 -1.97 -5.92 -1.23
C PRO A 60 -0.80 -6.91 -1.23
N GLY A 61 -0.19 -7.15 -0.06
CA GLY A 61 0.82 -8.20 0.07
C GLY A 61 0.19 -9.56 -0.16
N TYR A 62 0.85 -10.42 -0.94
CA TYR A 62 0.36 -11.78 -1.18
C TYR A 62 0.17 -12.52 0.15
N LEU A 63 -0.97 -13.17 0.30
CA LEU A 63 -1.38 -13.93 1.48
C LEU A 63 -2.26 -15.11 1.09
N LYS A 64 -2.40 -16.08 1.98
CA LYS A 64 -3.45 -17.10 1.83
C LYS A 64 -4.77 -16.53 2.34
N SER A 65 -5.79 -16.51 1.50
CA SER A 65 -7.13 -16.06 1.91
C SER A 65 -7.69 -16.95 3.02
N LYS A 66 -8.42 -16.33 3.95
CA LYS A 66 -9.14 -16.99 5.03
C LYS A 66 -10.56 -16.45 5.21
N ASN A 67 -10.94 -15.44 4.45
CA ASN A 67 -12.22 -14.74 4.53
C ASN A 67 -12.47 -13.93 3.25
N ALA A 68 -13.69 -13.41 3.08
CA ALA A 68 -14.07 -12.65 1.88
C ALA A 68 -13.19 -11.39 1.64
N LEU A 69 -12.72 -10.72 2.69
CA LEU A 69 -11.76 -9.63 2.53
C LEU A 69 -10.44 -10.12 1.94
N GLY A 70 -9.95 -11.29 2.37
CA GLY A 70 -8.75 -11.91 1.81
C GLY A 70 -8.91 -12.30 0.34
N ASP A 71 -10.08 -12.80 -0.05
CA ASP A 71 -10.40 -13.10 -1.45
C ASP A 71 -10.42 -11.83 -2.30
N TYR A 72 -11.02 -10.75 -1.78
CA TYR A 72 -10.97 -9.43 -2.40
C TYR A 72 -9.53 -8.96 -2.64
N MET A 73 -8.65 -9.07 -1.63
CA MET A 73 -7.25 -8.69 -1.74
C MET A 73 -6.49 -9.49 -2.80
N LEU A 74 -6.73 -10.80 -2.91
CA LEU A 74 -6.11 -11.64 -3.94
C LEU A 74 -6.59 -11.26 -5.34
N ASN A 75 -7.89 -11.01 -5.51
CA ASN A 75 -8.46 -10.53 -6.77
C ASN A 75 -7.87 -9.18 -7.17
N SER A 76 -7.65 -8.27 -6.21
CA SER A 76 -7.00 -6.98 -6.48
C SER A 76 -5.57 -7.14 -7.02
N ILE A 77 -4.80 -8.13 -6.50
CA ILE A 77 -3.46 -8.42 -7.02
C ILE A 77 -3.56 -8.97 -8.44
N ASP A 78 -4.42 -9.97 -8.68
CA ASP A 78 -4.52 -10.62 -9.99
C ASP A 78 -5.05 -9.65 -11.06
N THR A 79 -5.92 -8.71 -10.70
CA THR A 79 -6.36 -7.63 -11.61
C THR A 79 -5.24 -6.62 -11.88
N ALA A 80 -4.47 -6.25 -10.86
CA ALA A 80 -3.43 -5.23 -11.00
C ALA A 80 -2.25 -5.65 -11.91
N VAL A 81 -2.04 -6.95 -12.12
CA VAL A 81 -0.96 -7.46 -12.98
C VAL A 81 -1.43 -7.76 -14.41
N GLN A 82 -2.72 -7.56 -14.70
CA GLN A 82 -3.24 -7.65 -16.06
C GLN A 82 -2.99 -6.32 -16.79
N ASP A 83 -2.61 -6.42 -18.04
CA ASP A 83 -2.46 -5.26 -18.94
C ASP A 83 -1.52 -4.16 -18.43
N VAL A 84 -0.42 -4.55 -17.76
CA VAL A 84 0.64 -3.62 -17.34
C VAL A 84 1.88 -3.75 -18.23
N ASP A 85 2.65 -2.67 -18.34
CA ASP A 85 3.88 -2.63 -19.16
C ASP A 85 5.05 -3.33 -18.47
N CYS A 86 5.03 -3.39 -17.12
CA CYS A 86 6.07 -4.05 -16.33
C CYS A 86 5.52 -4.50 -14.97
N ILE A 87 6.03 -5.62 -14.46
CA ILE A 87 5.78 -6.07 -13.08
C ILE A 87 7.04 -5.80 -12.26
N LEU A 88 6.92 -4.95 -11.24
CA LEU A 88 7.94 -4.69 -10.25
C LEU A 88 7.71 -5.60 -9.03
N VAL A 89 8.49 -6.67 -8.93
CA VAL A 89 8.45 -7.58 -7.79
C VAL A 89 9.33 -7.04 -6.68
N VAL A 90 8.76 -6.82 -5.51
CA VAL A 90 9.44 -6.29 -4.33
C VAL A 90 9.72 -7.44 -3.37
N VAL A 91 11.00 -7.64 -3.05
CA VAL A 91 11.48 -8.67 -2.11
C VAL A 91 12.23 -8.02 -0.94
N ASP A 92 12.16 -8.66 0.22
CA ASP A 92 12.81 -8.17 1.44
C ASP A 92 14.28 -8.63 1.49
N GLY A 93 15.22 -7.69 1.33
CA GLY A 93 16.63 -8.00 1.40
C GLY A 93 17.16 -8.27 2.83
N HIS A 94 16.42 -7.86 3.87
CA HIS A 94 16.83 -8.07 5.27
C HIS A 94 16.52 -9.48 5.75
N ASP A 95 15.30 -9.97 5.48
CA ASP A 95 14.89 -11.31 5.88
C ASP A 95 15.47 -12.39 4.97
N GLY A 96 15.97 -12.00 3.81
CA GLY A 96 16.51 -12.89 2.79
C GLY A 96 15.46 -13.35 1.79
N ILE A 97 15.90 -13.98 0.71
CA ILE A 97 15.03 -14.46 -0.38
C ILE A 97 14.89 -15.97 -0.25
N ASP A 98 13.73 -16.41 0.17
CA ASP A 98 13.37 -17.81 0.34
C ASP A 98 12.65 -18.39 -0.90
N ASP A 99 12.35 -19.70 -0.84
CA ASP A 99 11.67 -20.40 -1.93
C ASP A 99 10.26 -19.84 -2.21
N LYS A 100 9.62 -19.20 -1.22
CA LYS A 100 8.28 -18.61 -1.41
C LYS A 100 8.34 -17.37 -2.27
N GLU A 101 9.38 -16.54 -2.09
CA GLU A 101 9.59 -15.35 -2.91
C GLU A 101 9.97 -15.75 -4.34
N ILE A 102 10.84 -16.75 -4.50
CA ILE A 102 11.18 -17.32 -5.81
C ILE A 102 9.93 -17.89 -6.49
N ALA A 103 9.12 -18.66 -5.77
CA ALA A 103 7.88 -19.21 -6.31
C ALA A 103 6.89 -18.10 -6.73
N GLN A 104 6.84 -17.02 -5.98
CA GLN A 104 6.01 -15.86 -6.33
C GLN A 104 6.53 -15.15 -7.58
N ILE A 105 7.83 -14.92 -7.71
CA ILE A 105 8.45 -14.35 -8.92
C ILE A 105 8.09 -15.21 -10.13
N ASN A 106 8.26 -16.54 -10.00
CA ASN A 106 7.94 -17.48 -11.07
C ASN A 106 6.46 -17.50 -11.45
N LYS A 107 5.55 -17.24 -10.49
CA LYS A 107 4.11 -17.10 -10.78
C LYS A 107 3.84 -15.98 -11.78
N TYR A 108 4.61 -14.90 -11.76
CA TYR A 108 4.41 -13.77 -12.66
C TYR A 108 5.01 -13.99 -14.06
N ALA A 109 5.86 -15.00 -14.27
CA ALA A 109 6.39 -15.35 -15.60
C ALA A 109 5.31 -15.73 -16.62
N LYS A 110 4.11 -16.11 -16.15
CA LYS A 110 2.95 -16.40 -17.03
C LYS A 110 2.37 -15.16 -17.71
N TYR A 111 2.62 -13.97 -17.16
CA TYR A 111 2.20 -12.70 -17.78
C TYR A 111 3.28 -12.29 -18.79
N ASN A 112 2.86 -11.99 -19.99
CA ASN A 112 3.79 -11.69 -21.09
C ASN A 112 4.32 -10.24 -21.01
N CYS A 113 4.86 -9.85 -19.85
CA CYS A 113 5.44 -8.54 -19.61
C CYS A 113 6.78 -8.64 -18.87
N PRO A 114 7.68 -7.66 -19.00
CA PRO A 114 8.95 -7.61 -18.29
C PRO A 114 8.78 -7.68 -16.77
N ILE A 115 9.67 -8.44 -16.11
CA ILE A 115 9.74 -8.51 -14.64
C ILE A 115 11.04 -7.85 -14.18
N VAL A 116 10.90 -6.84 -13.32
CA VAL A 116 11.99 -6.17 -12.62
C VAL A 116 11.88 -6.50 -11.13
N VAL A 117 12.99 -6.76 -10.47
CA VAL A 117 13.01 -7.06 -9.04
C VAL A 117 13.66 -5.92 -8.26
N ALA A 118 12.96 -5.42 -7.24
CA ALA A 118 13.50 -4.49 -6.26
C ALA A 118 13.76 -5.20 -4.93
N VAL A 119 15.02 -5.36 -4.57
CA VAL A 119 15.46 -5.86 -3.27
C VAL A 119 15.50 -4.69 -2.31
N THR A 120 14.56 -4.65 -1.37
CA THR A 120 14.37 -3.54 -0.44
C THR A 120 15.10 -3.72 0.87
N LYS A 121 15.04 -2.70 1.76
CA LYS A 121 15.63 -2.68 3.11
C LYS A 121 17.14 -2.94 3.13
N THR A 122 17.83 -2.58 2.06
CA THR A 122 19.29 -2.78 1.94
C THR A 122 20.11 -1.97 2.96
N ASP A 123 19.50 -0.96 3.58
CA ASP A 123 20.09 -0.16 4.66
C ASP A 123 20.25 -0.92 5.99
N ILE A 124 19.51 -2.01 6.18
CA ILE A 124 19.57 -2.88 7.37
C ILE A 124 19.95 -4.33 7.03
N SER A 125 20.17 -4.64 5.76
CA SER A 125 20.57 -5.97 5.30
C SER A 125 22.06 -6.20 5.53
N GLN A 126 22.44 -7.44 5.87
CA GLN A 126 23.82 -7.86 5.99
C GLN A 126 24.35 -8.26 4.61
N PRO A 127 25.51 -7.73 4.15
CA PRO A 127 26.05 -8.03 2.82
C PRO A 127 26.25 -9.54 2.58
N GLU A 128 26.67 -10.30 3.59
CA GLU A 128 26.92 -11.73 3.54
C GLU A 128 25.65 -12.54 3.23
N LYS A 129 24.48 -12.03 3.63
CA LYS A 129 23.17 -12.62 3.30
C LYS A 129 22.62 -12.11 1.97
N LEU A 130 22.87 -10.85 1.67
CA LEU A 130 22.33 -10.20 0.47
C LEU A 130 22.96 -10.72 -0.81
N MET A 131 24.30 -10.87 -0.84
CA MET A 131 25.04 -11.27 -2.06
C MET A 131 24.62 -12.63 -2.63
N PRO A 132 24.49 -13.72 -1.82
CA PRO A 132 23.99 -14.99 -2.33
C PRO A 132 22.56 -14.91 -2.90
N ASN A 133 21.71 -14.07 -2.29
CA ASN A 133 20.34 -13.88 -2.76
C ASN A 133 20.28 -13.14 -4.10
N LEU A 134 21.15 -12.15 -4.31
CA LEU A 134 21.28 -11.46 -5.61
C LEU A 134 21.76 -12.41 -6.70
N ALA A 135 22.72 -13.30 -6.39
CA ALA A 135 23.17 -14.32 -7.32
C ALA A 135 22.02 -15.24 -7.77
N LYS A 136 21.20 -15.74 -6.82
CA LYS A 136 20.02 -16.56 -7.13
C LYS A 136 19.01 -15.82 -8.03
N LEU A 137 18.75 -14.55 -7.76
CA LEU A 137 17.82 -13.76 -8.59
C LEU A 137 18.33 -13.59 -10.02
N ASN A 138 19.63 -13.37 -10.20
CA ASN A 138 20.24 -13.20 -11.52
C ASN A 138 20.24 -14.50 -12.36
N GLU A 139 20.09 -15.67 -11.73
CA GLU A 139 19.97 -16.96 -12.43
C GLU A 139 18.55 -17.18 -12.99
N ILE A 140 17.56 -16.41 -12.56
CA ILE A 140 16.17 -16.55 -13.00
C ILE A 140 15.98 -15.85 -14.37
N ALA A 141 15.91 -16.65 -15.42
CA ALA A 141 15.96 -16.18 -16.83
C ALA A 141 14.91 -15.14 -17.24
N HIS A 142 13.75 -15.10 -16.57
CA HIS A 142 12.68 -14.15 -16.91
C HIS A 142 12.78 -12.82 -16.16
N ILE A 143 13.67 -12.67 -15.20
CA ILE A 143 13.99 -11.39 -14.57
C ILE A 143 14.85 -10.56 -15.54
N LYS A 144 14.42 -9.33 -15.80
CA LYS A 144 15.15 -8.41 -16.69
C LYS A 144 16.26 -7.66 -15.97
N GLU A 145 15.94 -7.09 -14.83
CA GLU A 145 16.88 -6.29 -14.02
C GLU A 145 16.60 -6.51 -12.53
N VAL A 146 17.64 -6.40 -11.69
CA VAL A 146 17.55 -6.47 -10.22
C VAL A 146 18.16 -5.20 -9.63
N PHE A 147 17.41 -4.52 -8.78
CA PHE A 147 17.84 -3.29 -8.11
C PHE A 147 17.88 -3.47 -6.59
N CYS A 148 18.95 -3.02 -5.98
CA CYS A 148 19.07 -2.90 -4.53
C CYS A 148 18.62 -1.52 -4.11
N VAL A 149 17.57 -1.44 -3.25
CA VAL A 149 16.98 -0.17 -2.86
C VAL A 149 16.80 -0.06 -1.35
N SER A 150 16.92 1.16 -0.84
CA SER A 150 16.43 1.54 0.47
C SER A 150 15.45 2.70 0.32
N ALA A 151 14.17 2.41 0.29
CA ALA A 151 13.12 3.43 0.21
C ALA A 151 13.19 4.40 1.41
N LYS A 152 13.51 3.89 2.61
CA LYS A 152 13.65 4.71 3.82
C LYS A 152 14.82 5.70 3.76
N ARG A 153 15.92 5.35 3.09
CA ARG A 153 17.11 6.19 2.92
C ARG A 153 17.18 6.86 1.55
N ASN A 154 16.17 6.63 0.71
CA ASN A 154 16.10 7.11 -0.67
C ASN A 154 17.34 6.74 -1.51
N ARG A 155 17.88 5.50 -1.33
CA ARG A 155 19.02 4.98 -2.08
C ARG A 155 18.55 3.98 -3.12
N GLY A 156 19.06 4.09 -4.36
CA GLY A 156 18.70 3.22 -5.48
C GLY A 156 17.28 3.45 -6.03
N VAL A 157 16.50 4.39 -5.45
CA VAL A 157 15.10 4.65 -5.84
C VAL A 157 15.02 5.38 -7.16
N GLU A 158 15.89 6.37 -7.37
CA GLU A 158 15.91 7.15 -8.62
C GLU A 158 16.44 6.31 -9.78
N GLU A 159 17.48 5.51 -9.54
CA GLU A 159 18.04 4.57 -10.53
C GLU A 159 17.00 3.53 -10.96
N LEU A 160 16.27 2.96 -9.99
CA LEU A 160 15.15 2.05 -10.29
C LEU A 160 14.09 2.74 -11.15
N LYS A 161 13.68 3.96 -10.79
CA LYS A 161 12.65 4.71 -11.52
C LYS A 161 13.09 5.00 -12.97
N GLN A 162 14.34 5.43 -13.17
CA GLN A 162 14.87 5.66 -14.52
C GLN A 162 14.95 4.37 -15.36
N ALA A 163 15.29 3.24 -14.72
CA ALA A 163 15.28 1.95 -15.40
C ALA A 163 13.86 1.53 -15.82
N LEU A 164 12.88 1.77 -14.97
CA LEU A 164 11.47 1.43 -15.25
C LEU A 164 10.88 2.21 -16.45
N LYS A 165 11.35 3.43 -16.74
CA LYS A 165 10.95 4.19 -17.93
C LYS A 165 11.21 3.47 -19.26
N LYS A 166 12.17 2.54 -19.30
CA LYS A 166 12.50 1.79 -20.53
C LYS A 166 11.36 0.86 -20.96
N TYR A 167 10.51 0.47 -20.01
CA TYR A 167 9.43 -0.50 -20.21
C TYR A 167 8.10 0.15 -20.57
N LEU A 168 7.97 1.47 -20.50
CA LEU A 168 6.74 2.18 -20.82
C LEU A 168 6.48 2.12 -22.32
N THR A 169 5.27 1.74 -22.72
CA THR A 169 4.88 1.50 -24.10
C THR A 169 3.91 2.53 -24.66
N GLY A 170 3.20 3.28 -23.80
CA GLY A 170 2.23 4.30 -24.18
C GLY A 170 2.87 5.65 -24.51
N ASP A 171 2.10 6.52 -25.15
CA ASP A 171 2.49 7.87 -25.57
C ASP A 171 1.45 8.94 -25.15
N VAL A 172 0.35 8.53 -24.52
CA VAL A 172 -0.74 9.40 -24.06
C VAL A 172 -0.76 9.43 -22.54
N MET A 173 -0.79 10.61 -21.92
CA MET A 173 -0.96 10.76 -20.48
C MET A 173 -2.35 10.30 -20.04
N TYR A 174 -2.38 9.52 -18.98
CA TYR A 174 -3.62 8.98 -18.41
C TYR A 174 -4.20 9.88 -17.32
N PHE A 175 -3.35 10.73 -16.71
CA PHE A 175 -3.69 11.61 -15.60
C PHE A 175 -3.11 13.01 -15.84
N GLU A 176 -3.67 14.00 -15.16
CA GLU A 176 -3.12 15.36 -15.17
C GLU A 176 -1.71 15.39 -14.53
N GLU A 177 -0.93 16.43 -14.84
CA GLU A 177 0.47 16.53 -14.38
C GLU A 177 0.60 16.60 -12.85
N ASP A 178 -0.39 17.21 -12.18
CA ASP A 178 -0.43 17.39 -10.73
C ASP A 178 -1.07 16.21 -9.98
N ASP A 179 -1.65 15.25 -10.69
CA ASP A 179 -2.25 14.08 -10.07
C ASP A 179 -1.17 13.17 -9.48
N VAL A 180 -1.38 12.76 -8.23
CA VAL A 180 -0.46 11.86 -7.51
C VAL A 180 -1.08 10.50 -7.18
N THR A 181 -2.40 10.37 -7.28
CA THR A 181 -3.14 9.13 -7.01
C THR A 181 -4.56 9.18 -7.59
N ASP A 182 -5.12 7.99 -7.87
CA ASP A 182 -6.53 7.80 -8.28
C ASP A 182 -7.52 7.91 -7.11
N LYS A 183 -7.02 8.00 -5.87
CA LYS A 183 -7.87 7.91 -4.67
C LYS A 183 -8.39 9.28 -4.23
N SER A 184 -9.66 9.31 -3.83
CA SER A 184 -10.25 10.51 -3.26
C SER A 184 -9.63 10.90 -1.92
N GLN A 185 -9.70 12.18 -1.55
CA GLN A 185 -9.28 12.65 -0.22
C GLN A 185 -9.97 11.87 0.91
N ARG A 186 -11.26 11.55 0.74
CA ARG A 186 -12.03 10.75 1.70
C ARG A 186 -11.42 9.35 1.93
N TYR A 187 -10.96 8.68 0.87
CA TYR A 187 -10.26 7.41 0.96
C TYR A 187 -8.93 7.55 1.70
N LEU A 188 -8.14 8.56 1.36
CA LEU A 188 -6.84 8.79 2.00
C LEU A 188 -6.98 9.11 3.49
N VAL A 189 -8.00 9.90 3.88
CA VAL A 189 -8.34 10.15 5.29
C VAL A 189 -8.68 8.85 6.02
N CYS A 190 -9.53 8.00 5.41
CA CYS A 190 -9.87 6.69 5.95
C CYS A 190 -8.62 5.84 6.21
N GLU A 191 -7.73 5.76 5.23
CA GLU A 191 -6.48 4.99 5.33
C GLU A 191 -5.52 5.59 6.36
N ILE A 192 -5.40 6.91 6.48
CA ILE A 192 -4.58 7.56 7.52
C ILE A 192 -5.09 7.17 8.91
N ILE A 193 -6.40 7.22 9.16
CA ILE A 193 -6.97 6.80 10.45
C ILE A 193 -6.65 5.32 10.69
N ARG A 194 -6.85 4.46 9.70
CA ARG A 194 -6.53 3.03 9.78
C ARG A 194 -5.06 2.77 10.08
N GLU A 195 -4.14 3.50 9.45
CA GLU A 195 -2.70 3.44 9.75
C GLU A 195 -2.41 3.71 11.23
N LYS A 196 -2.99 4.78 11.81
CA LYS A 196 -2.74 5.12 13.21
C LYS A 196 -3.28 4.06 14.16
N VAL A 197 -4.43 3.46 13.85
CA VAL A 197 -4.94 2.30 14.60
C VAL A 197 -3.97 1.12 14.51
N LEU A 198 -3.49 0.77 13.30
CA LEU A 198 -2.55 -0.33 13.09
C LEU A 198 -1.23 -0.12 13.84
N LEU A 199 -0.72 1.10 13.87
CA LEU A 199 0.52 1.44 14.58
C LEU A 199 0.35 1.44 16.11
N SER A 200 -0.85 1.72 16.61
CA SER A 200 -1.16 1.79 18.04
C SER A 200 -1.56 0.45 18.64
N CYS A 201 -1.90 -0.56 17.82
CA CYS A 201 -2.40 -1.85 18.27
C CYS A 201 -1.41 -2.98 18.01
N GLU A 202 -1.44 -4.00 18.90
CA GLU A 202 -0.61 -5.19 18.79
C GLU A 202 -1.45 -6.46 18.59
N LYS A 203 -0.76 -7.60 18.35
CA LYS A 203 -1.32 -8.95 18.21
C LYS A 203 -2.38 -9.03 17.10
N GLU A 204 -3.53 -9.66 17.38
CA GLU A 204 -4.59 -9.98 16.41
C GLU A 204 -5.52 -8.82 16.06
N ILE A 205 -5.52 -7.73 16.85
CA ILE A 205 -6.43 -6.59 16.68
C ILE A 205 -6.29 -5.93 15.29
N PRO A 206 -5.06 -5.70 14.78
CA PRO A 206 -4.86 -5.05 13.49
C PRO A 206 -5.61 -5.71 12.32
N HIS A 207 -5.75 -7.03 12.32
CA HIS A 207 -6.36 -7.76 11.21
C HIS A 207 -7.87 -7.51 11.06
N GLY A 208 -8.55 -7.20 12.18
CA GLY A 208 -10.00 -6.98 12.21
C GLY A 208 -10.42 -5.51 12.24
N ILE A 209 -9.54 -4.57 11.85
CA ILE A 209 -9.84 -3.13 11.83
C ILE A 209 -10.38 -2.71 10.47
N GLY A 210 -11.56 -2.07 10.47
CA GLY A 210 -12.09 -1.27 9.35
C GLY A 210 -12.26 0.18 9.79
N VAL A 211 -12.35 1.11 8.85
CA VAL A 211 -12.68 2.51 9.12
C VAL A 211 -13.73 2.96 8.12
N ALA A 212 -14.75 3.64 8.59
CA ALA A 212 -15.77 4.27 7.77
C ALA A 212 -15.81 5.77 8.10
N ILE A 213 -15.83 6.61 7.09
CA ILE A 213 -16.05 8.04 7.25
C ILE A 213 -17.56 8.30 7.22
N ASN A 214 -18.12 8.83 8.29
CA ASN A 214 -19.54 9.16 8.39
C ASN A 214 -19.82 10.55 7.79
N LYS A 215 -19.00 11.53 8.17
CA LYS A 215 -19.05 12.92 7.67
C LYS A 215 -17.66 13.37 7.27
N MET A 216 -17.56 14.11 6.18
CA MET A 216 -16.38 14.88 5.79
C MET A 216 -16.85 16.12 5.04
N ALA A 217 -16.81 17.26 5.70
CA ALA A 217 -17.29 18.53 5.18
C ALA A 217 -16.35 19.67 5.55
N TYR A 218 -16.14 20.61 4.63
CA TYR A 218 -15.39 21.84 4.91
C TYR A 218 -16.33 22.92 5.41
N GLU A 219 -16.13 23.37 6.64
CA GLU A 219 -17.00 24.36 7.30
C GLU A 219 -16.25 25.69 7.46
N GLY A 220 -16.00 26.35 6.33
CA GLY A 220 -15.48 27.73 6.24
C GLY A 220 -14.00 27.92 6.64
N SER A 221 -13.50 27.26 7.69
CA SER A 221 -12.13 27.43 8.18
C SER A 221 -11.42 26.11 8.53
N ALA A 222 -12.16 25.01 8.57
CA ALA A 222 -11.64 23.69 8.92
C ALA A 222 -12.51 22.58 8.32
N TRP A 223 -11.92 21.42 8.16
CA TRP A 223 -12.66 20.19 7.86
C TRP A 223 -13.28 19.63 9.14
N ASP A 224 -14.56 19.31 9.09
CA ASP A 224 -15.25 18.51 10.11
C ASP A 224 -15.35 17.07 9.61
N ILE A 225 -14.64 16.17 10.30
CA ILE A 225 -14.52 14.76 9.94
C ILE A 225 -15.01 13.91 11.09
N ASP A 226 -16.03 13.09 10.82
CA ASP A 226 -16.54 12.06 11.72
C ASP A 226 -16.25 10.69 11.14
N ALA A 227 -15.60 9.81 11.90
CA ALA A 227 -15.22 8.48 11.45
C ALA A 227 -15.48 7.41 12.51
N THR A 228 -15.85 6.22 12.03
CA THR A 228 -16.08 5.05 12.87
C THR A 228 -14.99 4.01 12.63
N ILE A 229 -14.25 3.65 13.68
CA ILE A 229 -13.35 2.51 13.72
C ILE A 229 -14.20 1.25 13.96
N ILE A 230 -14.23 0.35 13.00
CA ILE A 230 -14.94 -0.92 13.05
C ILE A 230 -13.98 -1.99 13.53
N ILE A 231 -14.40 -2.76 14.53
CA ILE A 231 -13.67 -3.87 15.12
C ILE A 231 -14.51 -5.13 15.10
N GLU A 232 -13.86 -6.30 15.02
CA GLU A 232 -14.54 -7.57 14.84
C GLU A 232 -15.06 -8.18 16.14
N LYS A 233 -14.38 -7.94 17.28
CA LYS A 233 -14.69 -8.56 18.59
C LYS A 233 -14.93 -7.51 19.66
N ALA A 234 -15.94 -7.73 20.50
CA ALA A 234 -16.24 -6.84 21.64
C ALA A 234 -15.06 -6.69 22.60
N SER A 235 -14.25 -7.75 22.79
CA SER A 235 -13.03 -7.73 23.60
C SER A 235 -11.94 -6.78 23.11
N HIS A 236 -11.98 -6.36 21.84
CA HIS A 236 -11.03 -5.40 21.27
C HIS A 236 -11.39 -3.94 21.61
N LYS A 237 -12.67 -3.66 21.93
CA LYS A 237 -13.15 -2.30 22.20
C LYS A 237 -12.42 -1.62 23.36
N PRO A 238 -12.25 -2.26 24.53
CA PRO A 238 -11.47 -1.65 25.64
C PRO A 238 -10.03 -1.34 25.25
N ILE A 239 -9.41 -2.14 24.38
CA ILE A 239 -8.02 -1.96 23.96
C ILE A 239 -7.89 -0.73 23.05
N ILE A 240 -8.81 -0.57 22.07
CA ILE A 240 -8.84 0.61 21.19
C ILE A 240 -9.18 1.89 21.97
N LEU A 241 -10.08 1.82 22.93
CA LEU A 241 -10.40 2.98 23.78
C LEU A 241 -9.23 3.31 24.71
N GLY A 242 -8.61 2.29 25.31
CA GLY A 242 -7.58 2.45 26.33
C GLY A 242 -8.15 2.90 27.67
N LYS A 243 -7.30 2.96 28.70
CA LYS A 243 -7.68 3.43 30.04
C LYS A 243 -8.16 4.89 29.95
N HIS A 244 -9.39 5.15 30.39
CA HIS A 244 -10.05 6.47 30.33
C HIS A 244 -10.03 7.14 28.94
N GLY A 245 -10.05 6.35 27.85
CA GLY A 245 -10.04 6.88 26.49
C GLY A 245 -8.67 7.33 25.98
N ALA A 246 -7.58 7.05 26.68
CA ALA A 246 -6.25 7.55 26.33
C ALA A 246 -5.75 7.04 24.97
N MET A 247 -6.03 5.77 24.60
CA MET A 247 -5.58 5.21 23.33
C MET A 247 -6.30 5.84 22.14
N ILE A 248 -7.63 5.91 22.17
CA ILE A 248 -8.39 6.52 21.07
C ILE A 248 -8.07 8.02 20.93
N LYS A 249 -7.79 8.72 22.03
CA LYS A 249 -7.34 10.12 21.98
C LYS A 249 -5.98 10.25 21.29
N ALA A 250 -5.02 9.38 21.60
CA ALA A 250 -3.70 9.36 20.95
C ALA A 250 -3.84 9.04 19.45
N ILE A 251 -4.63 8.03 19.08
CA ILE A 251 -4.94 7.68 17.68
C ILE A 251 -5.52 8.90 16.96
N GLY A 252 -6.53 9.56 17.55
CA GLY A 252 -7.18 10.73 16.98
C GLY A 252 -6.21 11.91 16.78
N THR A 253 -5.34 12.18 17.76
CA THR A 253 -4.32 13.24 17.64
C THR A 253 -3.36 12.98 16.48
N HIS A 254 -2.75 11.79 16.41
CA HIS A 254 -1.80 11.46 15.34
C HIS A 254 -2.49 11.38 13.96
N ALA A 255 -3.75 10.93 13.92
CA ALA A 255 -4.52 10.90 12.67
C ALA A 255 -4.80 12.33 12.21
N ARG A 256 -5.30 13.20 13.09
CA ARG A 256 -5.59 14.61 12.79
C ARG A 256 -4.38 15.33 12.25
N GLU A 257 -3.23 15.24 12.92
CA GLU A 257 -1.96 15.86 12.46
C GLU A 257 -1.54 15.39 11.05
N SER A 258 -1.73 14.10 10.77
CA SER A 258 -1.41 13.55 9.45
C SER A 258 -2.40 13.97 8.37
N ILE A 259 -3.69 14.12 8.71
CA ILE A 259 -4.75 14.56 7.80
C ILE A 259 -4.58 16.05 7.53
N GLU A 260 -4.31 16.88 8.56
CA GLU A 260 -4.02 18.31 8.41
C GLU A 260 -2.84 18.55 7.45
N LYS A 261 -1.77 17.75 7.58
CA LYS A 261 -0.63 17.82 6.66
C LYS A 261 -0.99 17.42 5.22
N MET A 262 -1.89 16.45 5.04
CA MET A 262 -2.31 15.99 3.71
C MET A 262 -3.24 17.00 3.03
N LEU A 263 -4.19 17.59 3.80
CA LEU A 263 -5.19 18.51 3.27
C LEU A 263 -4.68 19.96 3.23
N ASP A 264 -3.53 20.24 3.87
CA ASP A 264 -3.01 21.61 4.12
C ASP A 264 -4.05 22.54 4.77
N GLN A 265 -4.89 21.98 5.65
CA GLN A 265 -6.03 22.64 6.27
C GLN A 265 -6.22 22.13 7.70
N ARG A 266 -6.84 22.95 8.57
CA ARG A 266 -7.25 22.53 9.91
C ARG A 266 -8.32 21.45 9.86
N VAL A 267 -8.29 20.54 10.85
CA VAL A 267 -9.21 19.40 10.94
C VAL A 267 -9.76 19.25 12.35
N PHE A 268 -11.08 19.19 12.48
CA PHE A 268 -11.78 18.63 13.64
C PHE A 268 -12.07 17.16 13.35
N LEU A 269 -11.50 16.25 14.15
CA LEU A 269 -11.65 14.80 13.96
C LEU A 269 -12.37 14.18 15.14
N THR A 270 -13.53 13.59 14.88
CA THR A 270 -14.29 12.78 15.84
C THR A 270 -14.18 11.30 15.48
N LEU A 271 -13.80 10.46 16.45
CA LEU A 271 -13.66 9.02 16.27
C LEU A 271 -14.60 8.23 17.15
N TRP A 272 -15.32 7.29 16.54
CA TRP A 272 -16.18 6.31 17.20
C TRP A 272 -15.61 4.90 17.10
N VAL A 273 -16.01 4.01 18.01
CA VAL A 273 -15.63 2.59 17.94
C VAL A 273 -16.89 1.74 17.96
N LYS A 274 -17.09 0.96 16.88
CA LYS A 274 -18.24 0.07 16.70
C LYS A 274 -17.79 -1.38 16.50
N VAL A 275 -18.44 -2.30 17.21
CA VAL A 275 -18.25 -3.74 16.99
C VAL A 275 -19.19 -4.18 15.86
N LYS A 276 -18.63 -4.82 14.85
CA LYS A 276 -19.36 -5.54 13.80
C LYS A 276 -18.73 -6.92 13.67
N GLU A 277 -19.37 -7.91 14.29
CA GLU A 277 -18.85 -9.28 14.30
C GLU A 277 -18.78 -9.85 12.88
N ASP A 278 -17.73 -10.61 12.62
CA ASP A 278 -17.45 -11.26 11.33
C ASP A 278 -17.57 -10.34 10.09
N TRP A 279 -17.30 -9.04 10.25
CA TRP A 279 -17.47 -8.06 9.18
C TRP A 279 -16.64 -8.38 7.93
N ARG A 280 -15.50 -9.09 8.10
CA ARG A 280 -14.62 -9.47 7.00
C ARG A 280 -15.21 -10.51 6.06
N ASN A 281 -16.30 -11.20 6.48
CA ASN A 281 -17.06 -12.13 5.65
C ASN A 281 -18.38 -11.52 5.15
N SER A 282 -18.78 -10.33 5.65
CA SER A 282 -20.02 -9.68 5.24
C SER A 282 -19.84 -8.84 3.98
N GLN A 283 -20.34 -9.31 2.85
CA GLN A 283 -20.27 -8.57 1.58
C GLN A 283 -20.91 -7.18 1.68
N TYR A 284 -22.01 -7.05 2.45
CA TYR A 284 -22.64 -5.77 2.70
C TYR A 284 -21.68 -4.77 3.37
N ILE A 285 -20.99 -5.19 4.44
CA ILE A 285 -20.06 -4.32 5.17
C ILE A 285 -18.80 -4.05 4.34
N LEU A 286 -18.32 -5.04 3.59
CA LEU A 286 -17.19 -4.86 2.67
C LEU A 286 -17.51 -3.78 1.63
N ASN A 287 -18.70 -3.82 1.04
CA ASN A 287 -19.16 -2.79 0.10
C ASN A 287 -19.29 -1.41 0.76
N GLU A 288 -19.86 -1.34 1.98
CA GLU A 288 -19.94 -0.11 2.77
C GLU A 288 -18.57 0.52 3.04
N LEU A 289 -17.54 -0.31 3.22
CA LEU A 289 -16.16 0.09 3.43
C LEU A 289 -15.37 0.34 2.12
N GLY A 290 -16.00 0.19 0.97
CA GLY A 290 -15.38 0.42 -0.34
C GLY A 290 -14.61 -0.77 -0.91
N TYR A 291 -14.64 -1.94 -0.27
CA TYR A 291 -14.01 -3.17 -0.78
C TYR A 291 -14.96 -3.87 -1.76
N THR A 292 -15.09 -3.31 -2.96
CA THR A 292 -15.97 -3.83 -4.02
C THR A 292 -15.14 -4.37 -5.18
N ASN A 293 -15.41 -5.59 -5.62
CA ASN A 293 -14.86 -6.09 -6.87
C ASN A 293 -15.39 -5.21 -8.02
N ARG A 294 -14.53 -4.39 -8.63
CA ARG A 294 -14.87 -3.73 -9.88
C ARG A 294 -15.03 -4.83 -10.94
N LYS A 295 -16.23 -4.92 -11.54
CA LYS A 295 -16.49 -5.79 -12.69
C LYS A 295 -15.81 -5.22 -13.91
#